data_54e25f89cd70d467bb0a775467e0a6fb
#
_entry.id   54e25f89cd70d467bb0a775467e0a6fb
#
_cell.length_a   1.000
_cell.length_b   1.000
_cell.length_c   1.000
_cell.angle_alpha   90.00
_cell.angle_beta   90.00
_cell.angle_gamma   90.00
#
_symmetry.space_group_name_H-M   'P 1'
#
loop_
_entity.id
_entity.type
_entity.pdbx_description
1 polymer ?
#
loop_
_entity_poly.entity_id
_entity_poly.type
_entity_poly.pdbx_seq_one_letter_code
_entity_poly.pdbx_strand_id
1 'polypeptide(L)'
;MPQVRQRIDSERLVREGVLMAVLRAACLFLVLAAAACGPTEPLNVVAIQTGKSLNTDHSVGNHATSFRPKDTMYVSVLSNGRGAGTITVKWSFGGQVVHEATKKVSYNDQAATDFRFQAADDFPIGDYAIEVIVDGKSLETRRVKVE
;
A
#
# COMPACT_ATOMS: atom_id res chain seq x y z
N MET A 1 66.81 -30.56 -16.14
CA MET A 1 65.94 -29.55 -15.52
C MET A 1 64.50 -29.53 -16.08
N PRO A 2 63.86 -30.65 -16.16
CA PRO A 2 62.44 -30.64 -16.63
C PRO A 2 61.37 -30.51 -15.53
N GLN A 3 61.73 -30.63 -14.28
CA GLN A 3 60.75 -30.66 -13.16
C GLN A 3 60.12 -29.31 -12.79
N VAL A 4 60.83 -28.19 -13.04
CA VAL A 4 60.33 -26.86 -12.70
C VAL A 4 59.18 -26.40 -13.61
N ARG A 5 59.18 -26.81 -14.86
CA ARG A 5 58.15 -26.41 -15.83
C ARG A 5 56.78 -27.07 -15.56
N GLN A 6 56.79 -28.35 -15.14
CA GLN A 6 55.55 -29.05 -14.77
C GLN A 6 54.86 -28.52 -13.51
N ARG A 7 55.65 -27.98 -12.58
CA ARG A 7 55.10 -27.40 -11.33
C ARG A 7 54.37 -26.08 -11.55
N ILE A 8 54.80 -25.28 -12.49
CA ILE A 8 54.19 -23.98 -12.83
C ILE A 8 52.86 -24.21 -13.56
N ASP A 9 52.78 -25.20 -14.41
CA ASP A 9 51.56 -25.52 -15.17
C ASP A 9 50.44 -26.11 -14.28
N SER A 10 50.79 -26.90 -13.26
CA SER A 10 49.82 -27.45 -12.31
C SER A 10 49.26 -26.40 -11.36
N GLU A 11 50.06 -25.44 -10.92
CA GLU A 11 49.57 -24.35 -10.07
C GLU A 11 48.69 -23.37 -10.86
N ARG A 12 48.95 -23.17 -12.14
CA ARG A 12 48.10 -22.35 -13.03
C ARG A 12 46.73 -22.96 -13.24
N LEU A 13 46.68 -24.29 -13.53
CA LEU A 13 45.43 -25.02 -13.72
C LEU A 13 44.56 -25.08 -12.45
N VAL A 14 45.18 -25.20 -11.27
CA VAL A 14 44.47 -25.17 -10.00
C VAL A 14 43.91 -23.77 -9.68
N ARG A 15 44.65 -22.71 -10.00
CA ARG A 15 44.16 -21.32 -9.83
C ARG A 15 43.00 -20.98 -10.76
N GLU A 16 43.05 -21.39 -11.99
CA GLU A 16 41.95 -21.19 -12.95
C GLU A 16 40.70 -21.99 -12.59
N GLY A 17 40.87 -23.24 -12.11
CA GLY A 17 39.78 -24.08 -11.65
C GLY A 17 39.09 -23.53 -10.40
N VAL A 18 39.85 -22.99 -9.43
CA VAL A 18 39.30 -22.37 -8.20
C VAL A 18 38.62 -21.06 -8.55
N LEU A 19 39.18 -20.22 -9.42
CA LEU A 19 38.58 -18.97 -9.85
C LEU A 19 37.24 -19.18 -10.56
N MET A 20 37.16 -20.17 -11.45
CA MET A 20 35.93 -20.57 -12.14
C MET A 20 34.88 -21.12 -11.17
N ALA A 21 35.29 -21.89 -10.18
CA ALA A 21 34.38 -22.43 -9.17
C ALA A 21 33.80 -21.33 -8.27
N VAL A 22 34.62 -20.36 -7.88
CA VAL A 22 34.18 -19.19 -7.07
C VAL A 22 33.24 -18.28 -7.88
N LEU A 23 33.53 -18.01 -9.16
CA LEU A 23 32.63 -17.23 -10.01
C LEU A 23 31.28 -17.92 -10.20
N ARG A 24 31.26 -19.24 -10.38
CA ARG A 24 30.01 -20.02 -10.53
C ARG A 24 29.20 -20.04 -9.23
N ALA A 25 29.85 -20.14 -8.07
CA ALA A 25 29.19 -20.07 -6.78
C ALA A 25 28.63 -18.67 -6.51
N ALA A 26 29.35 -17.60 -6.85
CA ALA A 26 28.87 -16.22 -6.70
C ALA A 26 27.67 -15.92 -7.61
N CYS A 27 27.63 -16.43 -8.84
CA CYS A 27 26.47 -16.29 -9.72
C CYS A 27 25.25 -17.03 -9.23
N LEU A 28 25.42 -18.24 -8.62
CA LEU A 28 24.29 -18.99 -8.04
C LEU A 28 23.69 -18.27 -6.83
N PHE A 29 24.50 -17.63 -5.99
CA PHE A 29 24.01 -16.87 -4.84
C PHE A 29 23.27 -15.59 -5.26
N LEU A 30 23.67 -14.94 -6.34
CA LEU A 30 23.01 -13.73 -6.84
C LEU A 30 21.61 -14.02 -7.42
N VAL A 31 21.38 -15.20 -7.98
CA VAL A 31 20.08 -15.59 -8.56
C VAL A 31 19.06 -15.95 -7.48
N LEU A 32 19.48 -16.43 -6.30
CA LEU A 32 18.55 -16.75 -5.21
C LEU A 32 17.99 -15.49 -4.51
N ALA A 33 18.67 -14.34 -4.58
CA ALA A 33 18.20 -13.11 -3.97
C ALA A 33 17.06 -12.42 -4.76
N ALA A 34 16.83 -12.78 -6.01
CA ALA A 34 15.79 -12.19 -6.86
C ALA A 34 14.39 -12.85 -6.68
N ALA A 35 14.28 -13.94 -5.92
CA ALA A 35 13.03 -14.69 -5.77
C ALA A 35 12.13 -14.17 -4.61
N ALA A 36 12.52 -13.11 -3.89
CA ALA A 36 11.78 -12.60 -2.72
C ALA A 36 10.72 -11.52 -3.05
N CYS A 37 10.60 -11.07 -4.30
CA CYS A 37 9.53 -10.18 -4.76
C CYS A 37 8.48 -10.98 -5.54
N GLY A 38 7.71 -11.83 -4.86
CA GLY A 38 6.47 -12.36 -5.41
C GLY A 38 5.47 -11.21 -5.62
N PRO A 39 4.56 -11.30 -6.61
CA PRO A 39 3.51 -10.32 -6.80
C PRO A 39 2.70 -10.21 -5.50
N THR A 40 2.60 -9.01 -4.95
CA THR A 40 1.77 -8.73 -3.78
C THR A 40 0.32 -8.85 -4.23
N GLU A 41 -0.49 -9.65 -3.53
CA GLU A 41 -1.92 -9.76 -3.82
C GLU A 41 -2.59 -8.38 -3.73
N PRO A 42 -3.51 -8.04 -4.64
CA PRO A 42 -4.23 -6.78 -4.59
C PRO A 42 -5.11 -6.71 -3.35
N LEU A 43 -5.31 -5.48 -2.84
CA LEU A 43 -6.18 -5.25 -1.69
C LEU A 43 -7.63 -5.63 -2.01
N ASN A 44 -8.20 -6.54 -1.23
CA ASN A 44 -9.61 -6.94 -1.35
C ASN A 44 -10.50 -6.06 -0.46
N VAL A 45 -11.04 -4.98 -1.02
CA VAL A 45 -11.97 -4.09 -0.32
C VAL A 45 -13.36 -4.69 -0.33
N VAL A 46 -13.95 -4.85 0.86
CA VAL A 46 -15.28 -5.46 1.06
C VAL A 46 -16.34 -4.47 1.49
N ALA A 47 -15.95 -3.34 2.09
CA ALA A 47 -16.89 -2.29 2.47
C ALA A 47 -16.20 -0.93 2.60
N ILE A 48 -16.98 0.13 2.37
CA ILE A 48 -16.61 1.51 2.63
C ILE A 48 -17.66 2.07 3.60
N GLN A 49 -17.21 2.72 4.67
CA GLN A 49 -18.06 3.27 5.71
C GLN A 49 -17.78 4.75 5.86
N THR A 50 -18.83 5.54 6.16
CA THR A 50 -18.73 6.97 6.48
C THR A 50 -19.41 7.25 7.81
N GLY A 51 -18.88 8.18 8.59
CA GLY A 51 -19.49 8.55 9.87
C GLY A 51 -18.72 9.58 10.66
N LYS A 52 -19.13 9.75 11.94
CA LYS A 52 -18.69 10.82 12.83
C LYS A 52 -17.69 10.37 13.89
N SER A 53 -17.44 9.08 14.03
CA SER A 53 -16.46 8.53 14.97
C SER A 53 -15.85 7.23 14.44
N LEU A 54 -14.73 6.83 15.05
CA LEU A 54 -14.07 5.56 14.78
C LEU A 54 -14.12 4.67 16.02
N ASN A 55 -14.17 3.36 15.78
CA ASN A 55 -13.90 2.32 16.76
C ASN A 55 -12.38 2.11 16.91
N THR A 56 -11.99 1.31 17.89
CA THR A 56 -10.56 0.99 18.14
C THR A 56 -9.91 0.20 17.02
N ASP A 57 -10.69 -0.51 16.21
CA ASP A 57 -10.25 -1.26 15.03
C ASP A 57 -10.21 -0.43 13.74
N HIS A 58 -10.36 0.90 13.84
CA HIS A 58 -10.43 1.86 12.73
C HIS A 58 -11.68 1.74 11.84
N SER A 59 -12.65 0.89 12.18
CA SER A 59 -13.98 0.93 11.56
C SER A 59 -14.78 2.12 12.04
N VAL A 60 -15.84 2.49 11.29
CA VAL A 60 -16.72 3.59 11.68
C VAL A 60 -17.63 3.16 12.84
N GLY A 61 -17.61 3.93 13.93
CA GLY A 61 -18.44 3.68 15.11
C GLY A 61 -19.83 4.32 15.02
N ASN A 62 -19.93 5.55 14.52
CA ASN A 62 -21.17 6.28 14.32
C ASN A 62 -21.38 6.59 12.85
N HIS A 63 -22.08 5.69 12.17
CA HIS A 63 -22.37 5.81 10.74
C HIS A 63 -23.25 7.04 10.47
N ALA A 64 -22.87 7.84 9.49
CA ALA A 64 -23.59 9.04 9.09
C ALA A 64 -23.39 9.37 7.61
N THR A 65 -24.43 9.95 7.03
CA THR A 65 -24.41 10.61 5.72
C THR A 65 -24.80 12.09 5.82
N SER A 66 -25.18 12.55 7.03
CA SER A 66 -25.44 13.94 7.35
C SER A 66 -24.47 14.40 8.46
N PHE A 67 -23.91 15.56 8.30
CA PHE A 67 -22.90 16.16 9.16
C PHE A 67 -23.27 17.59 9.52
N ARG A 68 -22.78 18.06 10.66
CA ARG A 68 -22.81 19.48 11.03
C ARG A 68 -21.53 20.17 10.55
N PRO A 69 -21.53 21.50 10.40
CA PRO A 69 -20.33 22.24 9.98
C PRO A 69 -19.07 21.99 10.81
N LYS A 70 -19.19 21.67 12.09
CA LYS A 70 -18.06 21.40 13.02
C LYS A 70 -17.71 19.92 13.18
N ASP A 71 -18.44 19.02 12.55
CA ASP A 71 -18.16 17.58 12.65
C ASP A 71 -16.84 17.23 11.94
N THR A 72 -16.28 16.08 12.28
CA THR A 72 -15.23 15.43 11.50
C THR A 72 -15.87 14.37 10.63
N MET A 73 -15.56 14.36 9.33
CA MET A 73 -15.97 13.30 8.41
C MET A 73 -14.94 12.18 8.44
N TYR A 74 -15.35 11.01 8.91
CA TYR A 74 -14.53 9.79 8.87
C TYR A 74 -14.95 8.90 7.71
N VAL A 75 -13.96 8.30 7.06
CA VAL A 75 -14.14 7.25 6.07
C VAL A 75 -13.31 6.06 6.51
N SER A 76 -13.88 4.87 6.51
CA SER A 76 -13.16 3.63 6.75
C SER A 76 -13.32 2.70 5.56
N VAL A 77 -12.21 2.21 5.06
CA VAL A 77 -12.14 1.22 3.98
C VAL A 77 -11.80 -0.13 4.60
N LEU A 78 -12.76 -1.05 4.57
CA LEU A 78 -12.61 -2.39 5.12
C LEU A 78 -12.10 -3.33 4.05
N SER A 79 -11.03 -4.04 4.37
CA SER A 79 -10.43 -5.08 3.52
C SER A 79 -10.47 -6.43 4.22
N ASN A 80 -10.51 -7.50 3.44
CA ASN A 80 -10.53 -8.87 3.95
C ASN A 80 -9.40 -9.68 3.33
N GLY A 81 -8.76 -10.51 4.16
CA GLY A 81 -7.66 -11.38 3.78
C GLY A 81 -6.34 -10.64 3.54
N ARG A 82 -5.42 -11.35 2.92
CA ARG A 82 -4.10 -10.83 2.56
C ARG A 82 -4.22 -9.90 1.34
N GLY A 83 -3.49 -8.80 1.37
CA GLY A 83 -3.40 -7.91 0.21
C GLY A 83 -2.65 -6.63 0.54
N ALA A 84 -2.20 -5.95 -0.50
CA ALA A 84 -1.56 -4.64 -0.39
C ALA A 84 -2.05 -3.72 -1.51
N GLY A 85 -1.98 -2.41 -1.26
CA GLY A 85 -2.40 -1.41 -2.23
C GLY A 85 -2.25 0.00 -1.71
N THR A 86 -2.61 0.93 -2.56
CA THR A 86 -2.66 2.36 -2.22
C THR A 86 -4.11 2.81 -2.23
N ILE A 87 -4.60 3.30 -1.09
CA ILE A 87 -5.95 3.83 -0.94
C ILE A 87 -5.87 5.35 -0.93
N THR A 88 -6.64 5.99 -1.79
CA THR A 88 -6.81 7.45 -1.82
C THR A 88 -8.29 7.77 -1.61
N VAL A 89 -8.55 8.72 -0.73
CA VAL A 89 -9.89 9.25 -0.48
C VAL A 89 -9.91 10.72 -0.84
N LYS A 90 -10.85 11.13 -1.68
CA LYS A 90 -11.07 12.52 -2.11
C LYS A 90 -12.42 13.01 -1.61
N TRP A 91 -12.42 14.17 -0.98
CA TRP A 91 -13.63 14.90 -0.63
C TRP A 91 -13.80 16.07 -1.60
N SER A 92 -14.97 16.15 -2.23
CA SER A 92 -15.29 17.20 -3.18
C SER A 92 -16.52 17.99 -2.71
N PHE A 93 -16.49 19.30 -2.94
CA PHE A 93 -17.60 20.22 -2.71
C PHE A 93 -17.76 21.12 -3.93
N GLY A 94 -18.98 21.28 -4.43
CA GLY A 94 -19.23 22.05 -5.64
C GLY A 94 -18.47 21.55 -6.88
N GLY A 95 -18.18 20.25 -6.95
CA GLY A 95 -17.43 19.64 -8.05
C GLY A 95 -15.91 19.78 -7.98
N GLN A 96 -15.37 20.42 -6.94
CA GLN A 96 -13.94 20.58 -6.73
C GLN A 96 -13.45 19.74 -5.56
N VAL A 97 -12.27 19.13 -5.68
CA VAL A 97 -11.62 18.41 -4.56
C VAL A 97 -11.16 19.42 -3.54
N VAL A 98 -11.70 19.32 -2.32
CA VAL A 98 -11.38 20.20 -1.19
C VAL A 98 -10.43 19.55 -0.19
N HIS A 99 -10.32 18.22 -0.19
CA HIS A 99 -9.37 17.46 0.60
C HIS A 99 -9.06 16.12 -0.06
N GLU A 100 -7.82 15.68 0.08
CA GLU A 100 -7.37 14.37 -0.41
C GLU A 100 -6.40 13.77 0.62
N ALA A 101 -6.54 12.47 0.86
CA ALA A 101 -5.62 11.72 1.71
C ALA A 101 -5.31 10.36 1.09
N THR A 102 -4.04 9.95 1.15
CA THR A 102 -3.56 8.69 0.58
C THR A 102 -2.78 7.88 1.62
N LYS A 103 -3.06 6.58 1.69
CA LYS A 103 -2.32 5.62 2.52
C LYS A 103 -1.91 4.41 1.70
N LYS A 104 -0.62 4.02 1.80
CA LYS A 104 -0.13 2.71 1.37
C LYS A 104 -0.35 1.71 2.49
N VAL A 105 -0.96 0.57 2.17
CA VAL A 105 -1.31 -0.45 3.16
C VAL A 105 -0.90 -1.84 2.69
N SER A 106 -0.61 -2.70 3.66
CA SER A 106 -0.34 -4.13 3.44
C SER A 106 -0.87 -4.90 4.65
N TYR A 107 -1.79 -5.81 4.41
CA TYR A 107 -2.47 -6.58 5.44
C TYR A 107 -2.32 -8.08 5.18
N ASN A 108 -2.27 -8.86 6.24
CA ASN A 108 -2.26 -10.32 6.19
C ASN A 108 -3.61 -10.93 6.54
N ASP A 109 -4.53 -10.12 7.04
CA ASP A 109 -5.86 -10.50 7.50
C ASP A 109 -6.84 -9.33 7.33
N GLN A 110 -8.04 -9.49 7.84
CA GLN A 110 -9.05 -8.42 7.85
C GLN A 110 -8.52 -7.17 8.55
N ALA A 111 -8.72 -6.01 7.90
CA ALA A 111 -8.30 -4.72 8.44
C ALA A 111 -9.23 -3.59 8.00
N ALA A 112 -9.22 -2.50 8.76
CA ALA A 112 -9.87 -1.27 8.39
C ALA A 112 -8.83 -0.15 8.28
N THR A 113 -8.91 0.64 7.20
CA THR A 113 -8.07 1.81 6.97
C THR A 113 -8.94 3.05 7.09
N ASP A 114 -8.68 3.86 8.11
CA ASP A 114 -9.41 5.10 8.34
C ASP A 114 -8.80 6.28 7.60
N PHE A 115 -9.66 7.21 7.24
CA PHE A 115 -9.33 8.55 6.74
C PHE A 115 -10.23 9.55 7.44
N ARG A 116 -9.75 10.78 7.60
CA ARG A 116 -10.54 11.84 8.21
C ARG A 116 -10.37 13.16 7.47
N PHE A 117 -11.43 13.92 7.41
CA PHE A 117 -11.42 15.30 6.98
C PHE A 117 -12.15 16.16 8.02
N GLN A 118 -11.45 17.17 8.52
CA GLN A 118 -11.99 18.23 9.37
C GLN A 118 -11.58 19.56 8.75
N ALA A 119 -12.53 20.43 8.48
CA ALA A 119 -12.23 21.75 7.97
C ALA A 119 -11.51 22.60 9.04
N ALA A 120 -10.58 23.45 8.61
CA ALA A 120 -9.92 24.41 9.51
C ALA A 120 -10.92 25.40 10.10
N ASP A 121 -11.83 25.86 9.24
CA ASP A 121 -13.05 26.56 9.61
C ASP A 121 -14.23 25.59 9.51
N ASP A 122 -15.43 26.03 9.81
CA ASP A 122 -16.62 25.18 9.65
C ASP A 122 -16.82 24.74 8.19
N PHE A 123 -17.30 23.51 7.99
CA PHE A 123 -17.66 23.04 6.66
C PHE A 123 -18.77 23.92 6.07
N PRO A 124 -18.66 24.39 4.83
CA PRO A 124 -19.78 24.96 4.08
C PRO A 124 -20.97 23.99 4.04
N ILE A 125 -22.18 24.54 4.27
CA ILE A 125 -23.42 23.78 4.13
C ILE A 125 -23.64 23.38 2.67
N GLY A 126 -24.00 22.11 2.44
CA GLY A 126 -24.26 21.59 1.10
C GLY A 126 -23.85 20.14 0.93
N ASP A 127 -23.82 19.70 -0.34
CA ASP A 127 -23.54 18.32 -0.71
C ASP A 127 -22.04 18.13 -0.97
N TYR A 128 -21.51 17.07 -0.39
CA TYR A 128 -20.15 16.60 -0.58
C TYR A 128 -20.15 15.24 -1.27
N ALA A 129 -19.16 15.00 -2.11
CA ALA A 129 -18.86 13.68 -2.65
C ALA A 129 -17.56 13.15 -2.04
N ILE A 130 -17.57 11.91 -1.62
CA ILE A 130 -16.42 11.18 -1.07
C ILE A 130 -16.11 10.05 -2.03
N GLU A 131 -15.01 10.16 -2.78
CA GLU A 131 -14.55 9.14 -3.71
C GLU A 131 -13.42 8.32 -3.09
N VAL A 132 -13.55 7.00 -3.14
CA VAL A 132 -12.51 6.05 -2.70
C VAL A 132 -11.88 5.41 -3.92
N ILE A 133 -10.57 5.54 -4.04
CA ILE A 133 -9.74 5.08 -5.13
C ILE A 133 -8.73 4.07 -4.57
N VAL A 134 -8.61 2.90 -5.20
CA VAL A 134 -7.60 1.89 -4.84
C VAL A 134 -6.74 1.59 -6.06
N ASP A 135 -5.43 1.72 -5.89
CA ASP A 135 -4.42 1.53 -6.95
C ASP A 135 -4.75 2.31 -8.24
N GLY A 136 -5.25 3.56 -8.06
CA GLY A 136 -5.61 4.45 -9.15
C GLY A 136 -6.99 4.19 -9.78
N LYS A 137 -7.73 3.17 -9.31
CA LYS A 137 -9.08 2.85 -9.79
C LYS A 137 -10.13 3.31 -8.78
N SER A 138 -11.09 4.13 -9.24
CA SER A 138 -12.25 4.52 -8.44
C SER A 138 -13.12 3.30 -8.14
N LEU A 139 -13.37 3.02 -6.85
CA LEU A 139 -14.22 1.93 -6.41
C LEU A 139 -15.64 2.38 -6.13
N GLU A 140 -15.78 3.48 -5.39
CA GLU A 140 -17.07 3.97 -4.93
C GLU A 140 -17.04 5.47 -4.70
N THR A 141 -18.14 6.14 -4.99
CA THR A 141 -18.38 7.54 -4.60
C THR A 141 -19.62 7.61 -3.71
N ARG A 142 -19.46 8.13 -2.52
CA ARG A 142 -20.55 8.38 -1.56
C ARG A 142 -20.90 9.85 -1.51
N ARG A 143 -22.18 10.13 -1.41
CA ARG A 143 -22.68 11.49 -1.17
C ARG A 143 -23.02 11.65 0.30
N VAL A 144 -22.57 12.73 0.88
CA VAL A 144 -22.89 13.15 2.25
C VAL A 144 -23.30 14.61 2.24
N LYS A 145 -24.05 15.03 3.23
CA LYS A 145 -24.58 16.40 3.33
C LYS A 145 -24.07 17.07 4.61
N VAL A 146 -23.74 18.33 4.52
CA VAL A 146 -23.53 19.21 5.67
C VAL A 146 -24.75 20.10 5.82
N GLU A 147 -25.38 20.10 7.01
CA GLU A 147 -26.60 20.85 7.34
C GLU A 147 -26.65 21.31 8.78
#